data_116dae006efb9bba529af5867a835ee2
#
_entry.id   116dae006efb9bba529af5867a835ee2
#
_cell.length_a   1.000
_cell.length_b   1.000
_cell.length_c   1.000
_cell.angle_alpha   90.00
_cell.angle_beta   90.00
_cell.angle_gamma   90.00
#
_symmetry.space_group_name_H-M   'P 1'
#
loop_
_entity.id
_entity.type
_entity.pdbx_description
1 polymer ?
#
loop_
_entity_poly.entity_id
_entity_poly.type
_entity_poly.pdbx_seq_one_letter_code
_entity_poly.pdbx_strand_id
1 'polypeptide(L)'
;MNKKWELNEANDALINKISEEFNVSKLVANIIANKGLTNSDEIEVFLHPRRTDFHDPFMMPDMEKAVDRVVKAIETHEKVAIYGDYDVDGITSSTVLKRFLAERGLETDVYIPNRLHEGYGLNENAIREIADTKHTLIITVDCGITGNKEIELAKSFGIDTVVTDHHEPTETLPDAVAVVDCKRKDNKYPFNGLAGVGAAFKLTQAISMRLGVREEEYLKYLDLVCVGTISDIVPLVDENRTISKLGLKLVRQTRNIGLKVLLDSIGYKKIDSMAISFGVAPRINACGRMGHEKEALELFLTDSKDEAERITHNLNEYNQERQEIEKRIFNEAQKMMEDPEQQKLPCIVLGGENWHHGVIGIVSSKITEMYFKPSVLLCYEDDLARGSGRSIPGFDLHEALEKCSTYIKQFGGHSMAIGITIEKDNFKKFKQEFEEYAEKSNISSIVPVIKIDEKVQLQDISIKDIKDLELLEPFGEGNKMPLFQISNLKITSIRTLSEGKHLKAMLQDENKYIDTIGFNLGNISSEYAIGSKVDVVGNLEINSYKGMENIQINLKDMRHSIS
;
A
#
# COMPACT_ATOMS: atom_id res chain seq x y z
N MET A 1 -1.25 10.46 24.08
CA MET A 1 -0.44 11.46 23.32
C MET A 1 -1.40 12.49 22.76
N ASN A 2 -1.18 13.79 23.04
CA ASN A 2 -2.05 14.85 22.49
C ASN A 2 -1.81 15.01 21.00
N LYS A 3 -2.88 14.84 20.21
CA LYS A 3 -2.85 15.06 18.77
C LYS A 3 -3.41 16.46 18.46
N LYS A 4 -2.83 17.14 17.49
CA LYS A 4 -3.38 18.41 16.98
C LYS A 4 -4.50 18.11 15.98
N TRP A 5 -5.65 18.71 16.16
CA TRP A 5 -6.75 18.62 15.22
C TRP A 5 -6.72 19.84 14.30
N GLU A 6 -6.72 19.60 13.01
CA GLU A 6 -6.74 20.65 11.98
C GLU A 6 -7.94 20.41 11.06
N LEU A 7 -8.82 21.40 11.00
CA LEU A 7 -9.98 21.37 10.13
C LEU A 7 -9.59 21.89 8.74
N ASN A 8 -9.94 21.13 7.71
CA ASN A 8 -9.88 21.61 6.34
C ASN A 8 -11.05 22.57 6.10
N GLU A 9 -10.79 23.71 5.48
CA GLU A 9 -11.83 24.69 5.16
C GLU A 9 -11.91 24.86 3.64
N ALA A 10 -12.99 24.38 3.04
CA ALA A 10 -13.29 24.62 1.64
C ALA A 10 -14.19 25.87 1.48
N ASN A 11 -14.17 26.43 0.29
CA ASN A 11 -14.97 27.61 -0.06
C ASN A 11 -16.44 27.21 -0.27
N ASP A 12 -17.37 27.83 0.46
CA ASP A 12 -18.81 27.57 0.38
C ASP A 12 -19.38 27.72 -1.04
N ALA A 13 -18.86 28.66 -1.83
CA ALA A 13 -19.32 28.85 -3.22
C ALA A 13 -18.94 27.64 -4.09
N LEU A 14 -17.75 27.07 -3.87
CA LEU A 14 -17.31 25.85 -4.56
C LEU A 14 -18.14 24.64 -4.12
N ILE A 15 -18.41 24.50 -2.82
CA ILE A 15 -19.24 23.41 -2.28
C ILE A 15 -20.64 23.45 -2.91
N ASN A 16 -21.28 24.62 -2.94
CA ASN A 16 -22.61 24.77 -3.53
C ASN A 16 -22.58 24.45 -5.04
N LYS A 17 -21.57 24.95 -5.77
CA LYS A 17 -21.39 24.64 -7.20
C LYS A 17 -21.29 23.13 -7.44
N ILE A 18 -20.41 22.44 -6.71
CA ILE A 18 -20.22 20.98 -6.86
C ILE A 18 -21.52 20.23 -6.52
N SER A 19 -22.17 20.60 -5.41
CA SER A 19 -23.42 19.95 -4.98
C SER A 19 -24.53 20.07 -6.03
N GLU A 20 -24.70 21.24 -6.64
CA GLU A 20 -25.72 21.48 -7.65
C GLU A 20 -25.37 20.80 -8.98
N GLU A 21 -24.11 20.94 -9.45
CA GLU A 21 -23.68 20.45 -10.76
C GLU A 21 -23.67 18.91 -10.83
N PHE A 22 -23.22 18.24 -9.75
CA PHE A 22 -23.11 16.78 -9.69
C PHE A 22 -24.25 16.11 -8.93
N ASN A 23 -25.22 16.86 -8.44
CA ASN A 23 -26.36 16.36 -7.66
C ASN A 23 -25.92 15.45 -6.49
N VAL A 24 -24.89 15.89 -5.77
CA VAL A 24 -24.38 15.22 -4.56
C VAL A 24 -24.72 16.03 -3.30
N SER A 25 -24.70 15.35 -2.13
CA SER A 25 -24.91 16.05 -0.86
C SER A 25 -23.83 17.11 -0.62
N LYS A 26 -24.12 18.15 0.17
CA LYS A 26 -23.12 19.16 0.56
C LYS A 26 -21.93 18.54 1.29
N LEU A 27 -22.18 17.48 2.07
CA LEU A 27 -21.14 16.71 2.74
C LEU A 27 -20.13 16.12 1.73
N VAL A 28 -20.62 15.45 0.68
CA VAL A 28 -19.78 14.90 -0.39
C VAL A 28 -19.07 16.03 -1.16
N ALA A 29 -19.80 17.10 -1.48
CA ALA A 29 -19.23 18.25 -2.21
C ALA A 29 -18.09 18.93 -1.42
N ASN A 30 -18.23 19.08 -0.09
CA ASN A 30 -17.18 19.60 0.77
C ASN A 30 -15.92 18.72 0.75
N ILE A 31 -16.07 17.40 0.84
CA ILE A 31 -14.94 16.48 0.79
C ILE A 31 -14.23 16.55 -0.57
N ILE A 32 -14.98 16.65 -1.68
CA ILE A 32 -14.41 16.81 -3.02
C ILE A 32 -13.62 18.12 -3.11
N ALA A 33 -14.19 19.23 -2.60
CA ALA A 33 -13.52 20.52 -2.58
C ALA A 33 -12.24 20.51 -1.72
N ASN A 34 -12.27 19.84 -0.55
CA ASN A 34 -11.11 19.67 0.33
C ASN A 34 -9.98 18.85 -0.29
N LYS A 35 -10.30 17.99 -1.29
CA LYS A 35 -9.29 17.28 -2.08
C LYS A 35 -8.64 18.17 -3.15
N GLY A 36 -9.06 19.44 -3.28
CA GLY A 36 -8.54 20.38 -4.27
C GLY A 36 -9.11 20.19 -5.67
N LEU A 37 -10.15 19.36 -5.84
CA LEU A 37 -10.81 19.16 -7.12
C LEU A 37 -11.76 20.35 -7.38
N THR A 38 -11.44 21.16 -8.38
CA THR A 38 -12.16 22.39 -8.73
C THR A 38 -12.70 22.42 -10.15
N ASN A 39 -12.16 21.56 -11.01
CA ASN A 39 -12.56 21.43 -12.41
C ASN A 39 -13.67 20.38 -12.55
N SER A 40 -14.73 20.72 -13.28
CA SER A 40 -15.87 19.83 -13.48
C SER A 40 -15.51 18.51 -14.16
N ASP A 41 -14.60 18.52 -15.14
CA ASP A 41 -14.19 17.30 -15.83
C ASP A 41 -13.40 16.36 -14.89
N GLU A 42 -12.52 16.92 -14.04
CA GLU A 42 -11.78 16.13 -13.03
C GLU A 42 -12.73 15.55 -11.97
N ILE A 43 -13.75 16.31 -11.54
CA ILE A 43 -14.75 15.83 -10.60
C ILE A 43 -15.61 14.73 -11.22
N GLU A 44 -16.01 14.87 -12.49
CA GLU A 44 -16.76 13.82 -13.20
C GLU A 44 -15.95 12.53 -13.30
N VAL A 45 -14.67 12.61 -13.69
CA VAL A 45 -13.78 11.44 -13.73
C VAL A 45 -13.57 10.85 -12.32
N PHE A 46 -13.42 11.69 -11.30
CA PHE A 46 -13.28 11.23 -9.93
C PHE A 46 -14.52 10.45 -9.45
N LEU A 47 -15.72 10.96 -9.73
CA LEU A 47 -16.99 10.34 -9.33
C LEU A 47 -17.34 9.13 -10.20
N HIS A 48 -17.16 9.24 -11.52
CA HIS A 48 -17.68 8.32 -12.54
C HIS A 48 -16.62 7.95 -13.58
N PRO A 49 -15.45 7.39 -13.19
CA PRO A 49 -14.40 7.07 -14.14
C PRO A 49 -14.87 6.02 -15.16
N ARG A 50 -14.43 6.21 -16.39
CA ARG A 50 -14.76 5.39 -17.57
C ARG A 50 -13.47 4.82 -18.15
N ARG A 51 -13.59 3.79 -18.96
CA ARG A 51 -12.47 3.21 -19.72
C ARG A 51 -11.79 4.19 -20.69
N THR A 52 -12.51 5.23 -21.12
CA THR A 52 -11.97 6.31 -21.96
C THR A 52 -11.10 7.31 -21.20
N ASP A 53 -11.07 7.23 -19.88
CA ASP A 53 -10.29 8.14 -19.03
C ASP A 53 -8.87 7.61 -18.75
N PHE A 54 -8.49 6.48 -19.34
CA PHE A 54 -7.11 6.03 -19.35
C PHE A 54 -6.27 6.92 -20.28
N HIS A 55 -5.12 7.37 -19.78
CA HIS A 55 -4.18 8.14 -20.58
C HIS A 55 -3.57 7.31 -21.72
N ASP A 56 -3.11 7.98 -22.77
CA ASP A 56 -2.40 7.33 -23.87
C ASP A 56 -1.07 6.74 -23.40
N PRO A 57 -0.87 5.41 -23.48
CA PRO A 57 0.34 4.76 -23.00
C PRO A 57 1.60 5.21 -23.76
N PHE A 58 1.48 5.67 -24.99
CA PHE A 58 2.62 6.14 -25.79
C PHE A 58 3.18 7.49 -25.32
N MET A 59 2.53 8.16 -24.37
CA MET A 59 3.10 9.33 -23.69
C MET A 59 4.19 8.95 -22.67
N MET A 60 4.25 7.68 -22.23
CA MET A 60 5.32 7.20 -21.34
C MET A 60 6.65 7.13 -22.09
N PRO A 61 7.76 7.50 -21.42
CA PRO A 61 9.10 7.41 -22.04
C PRO A 61 9.40 5.98 -22.52
N ASP A 62 10.04 5.89 -23.68
CA ASP A 62 10.44 4.63 -24.34
C ASP A 62 9.32 3.59 -24.62
N MET A 63 8.04 3.92 -24.39
CA MET A 63 6.93 2.98 -24.64
C MET A 63 6.91 2.49 -26.09
N GLU A 64 7.17 3.38 -27.05
CA GLU A 64 7.26 3.01 -28.47
C GLU A 64 8.32 1.93 -28.71
N LYS A 65 9.54 2.12 -28.16
CA LYS A 65 10.63 1.15 -28.29
C LYS A 65 10.32 -0.18 -27.58
N ALA A 66 9.68 -0.10 -26.40
CA ALA A 66 9.25 -1.29 -25.65
C ALA A 66 8.27 -2.11 -26.48
N VAL A 67 7.25 -1.46 -27.05
CA VAL A 67 6.25 -2.10 -27.89
C VAL A 67 6.89 -2.73 -29.12
N ASP A 68 7.75 -1.99 -29.85
CA ASP A 68 8.43 -2.51 -31.05
C ASP A 68 9.26 -3.75 -30.71
N ARG A 69 9.97 -3.74 -29.58
CA ARG A 69 10.78 -4.89 -29.17
C ARG A 69 9.94 -6.11 -28.79
N VAL A 70 8.85 -5.90 -28.02
CA VAL A 70 7.97 -7.00 -27.61
C VAL A 70 7.15 -7.54 -28.79
N VAL A 71 6.64 -6.69 -29.68
CA VAL A 71 5.94 -7.12 -30.89
C VAL A 71 6.86 -7.96 -31.79
N LYS A 72 8.14 -7.55 -31.96
CA LYS A 72 9.13 -8.37 -32.65
C LYS A 72 9.26 -9.74 -32.00
N ALA A 73 9.34 -9.84 -30.68
CA ALA A 73 9.44 -11.13 -29.99
C ALA A 73 8.19 -12.00 -30.22
N ILE A 74 6.99 -11.41 -30.27
CA ILE A 74 5.75 -12.11 -30.62
C ILE A 74 5.81 -12.65 -32.05
N GLU A 75 6.20 -11.83 -33.03
CA GLU A 75 6.25 -12.20 -34.45
C GLU A 75 7.29 -13.27 -34.75
N THR A 76 8.41 -13.24 -34.03
CA THR A 76 9.53 -14.19 -34.27
C THR A 76 9.54 -15.36 -33.29
N HIS A 77 8.54 -15.46 -32.41
CA HIS A 77 8.42 -16.52 -31.38
C HIS A 77 9.70 -16.69 -30.54
N GLU A 78 10.21 -15.55 -30.05
CA GLU A 78 11.41 -15.54 -29.21
C GLU A 78 11.17 -16.19 -27.85
N LYS A 79 12.24 -16.69 -27.22
CA LYS A 79 12.17 -17.13 -25.83
C LYS A 79 12.35 -15.93 -24.89
N VAL A 80 11.32 -15.61 -24.12
CA VAL A 80 11.24 -14.39 -23.30
C VAL A 80 11.10 -14.75 -21.84
N ALA A 81 11.89 -14.09 -20.97
CA ALA A 81 11.72 -14.13 -19.53
C ALA A 81 10.99 -12.87 -19.04
N ILE A 82 10.00 -13.05 -18.19
CA ILE A 82 9.41 -11.98 -17.37
C ILE A 82 10.10 -12.03 -16.01
N TYR A 83 10.71 -10.94 -15.60
CA TYR A 83 11.34 -10.82 -14.29
C TYR A 83 10.52 -9.89 -13.42
N GLY A 84 9.87 -10.42 -12.37
CA GLY A 84 9.01 -9.67 -11.47
C GLY A 84 9.55 -9.55 -10.05
N ASP A 85 8.86 -8.79 -9.20
CA ASP A 85 9.10 -8.79 -7.76
C ASP A 85 8.21 -9.83 -7.04
N TYR A 86 8.53 -10.12 -5.78
CA TYR A 86 7.90 -11.17 -4.95
C TYR A 86 6.65 -10.70 -4.19
N ASP A 87 6.29 -9.44 -4.22
CA ASP A 87 5.10 -8.93 -3.56
C ASP A 87 3.86 -8.96 -4.47
N VAL A 88 2.73 -8.44 -3.98
CA VAL A 88 1.46 -8.49 -4.74
C VAL A 88 1.58 -7.75 -6.06
N ASP A 89 2.29 -6.62 -6.10
CA ASP A 89 2.43 -5.80 -7.29
C ASP A 89 3.25 -6.54 -8.36
N GLY A 90 4.42 -7.06 -7.99
CA GLY A 90 5.26 -7.86 -8.89
C GLY A 90 4.58 -9.15 -9.36
N ILE A 91 3.89 -9.87 -8.47
CA ILE A 91 3.16 -11.11 -8.80
C ILE A 91 2.00 -10.83 -9.76
N THR A 92 1.20 -9.77 -9.51
CA THR A 92 0.08 -9.42 -10.41
C THR A 92 0.58 -8.88 -11.75
N SER A 93 1.65 -8.07 -11.74
CA SER A 93 2.34 -7.59 -12.96
C SER A 93 2.80 -8.74 -13.84
N SER A 94 3.51 -9.70 -13.24
CA SER A 94 4.02 -10.90 -13.92
C SER A 94 2.87 -11.74 -14.50
N THR A 95 1.80 -11.92 -13.72
CA THR A 95 0.63 -12.69 -14.14
C THR A 95 -0.08 -12.04 -15.33
N VAL A 96 -0.32 -10.73 -15.25
CA VAL A 96 -1.00 -9.96 -16.31
C VAL A 96 -0.21 -10.06 -17.59
N LEU A 97 1.09 -9.77 -17.55
CA LEU A 97 1.93 -9.78 -18.75
C LEU A 97 2.07 -11.19 -19.31
N LYS A 98 2.29 -12.22 -18.49
CA LYS A 98 2.39 -13.63 -18.94
C LYS A 98 1.12 -14.09 -19.64
N ARG A 99 -0.05 -13.89 -19.02
CA ARG A 99 -1.33 -14.29 -19.63
C ARG A 99 -1.60 -13.52 -20.94
N PHE A 100 -1.32 -12.22 -20.94
CA PHE A 100 -1.49 -11.37 -22.11
C PHE A 100 -0.63 -11.81 -23.29
N LEU A 101 0.66 -12.14 -23.06
CA LEU A 101 1.59 -12.59 -24.10
C LEU A 101 1.28 -14.01 -24.56
N ALA A 102 0.89 -14.92 -23.66
CA ALA A 102 0.49 -16.28 -24.03
C ALA A 102 -0.71 -16.31 -24.98
N GLU A 103 -1.69 -15.43 -24.78
CA GLU A 103 -2.84 -15.28 -25.71
C GLU A 103 -2.45 -14.78 -27.10
N ARG A 104 -1.24 -14.25 -27.24
CA ARG A 104 -0.64 -13.80 -28.51
C ARG A 104 0.39 -14.76 -29.07
N GLY A 105 0.40 -15.99 -28.52
CA GLY A 105 1.26 -17.07 -29.00
C GLY A 105 2.73 -16.95 -28.57
N LEU A 106 3.02 -16.08 -27.59
CA LEU A 106 4.36 -15.95 -27.03
C LEU A 106 4.42 -16.64 -25.65
N GLU A 107 5.09 -17.78 -25.59
CA GLU A 107 5.39 -18.45 -24.33
C GLU A 107 6.49 -17.71 -23.57
N THR A 108 6.28 -17.49 -22.28
CA THR A 108 7.23 -16.81 -21.44
C THR A 108 7.51 -17.61 -20.16
N ASP A 109 8.76 -17.59 -19.72
CA ASP A 109 9.13 -18.05 -18.40
C ASP A 109 9.03 -16.86 -17.41
N VAL A 110 8.66 -17.12 -16.16
CA VAL A 110 8.62 -16.07 -15.13
C VAL A 110 9.66 -16.37 -14.07
N TYR A 111 10.47 -15.37 -13.76
CA TYR A 111 11.42 -15.40 -12.67
C TYR A 111 10.95 -14.46 -11.57
N ILE A 112 10.77 -14.98 -10.36
CA ILE A 112 10.48 -14.21 -9.14
C ILE A 112 11.62 -14.47 -8.16
N PRO A 113 12.38 -13.43 -7.74
CA PRO A 113 13.50 -13.60 -6.82
C PRO A 113 13.02 -14.03 -5.44
N ASN A 114 13.82 -14.86 -4.77
CA ASN A 114 13.55 -15.25 -3.39
C ASN A 114 13.90 -14.09 -2.45
N ARG A 115 12.90 -13.55 -1.77
CA ARG A 115 13.05 -12.40 -0.86
C ARG A 115 14.11 -12.60 0.22
N LEU A 116 14.22 -13.82 0.76
CA LEU A 116 15.07 -14.11 1.91
C LEU A 116 16.55 -14.26 1.51
N HIS A 117 16.83 -14.74 0.30
CA HIS A 117 18.17 -15.08 -0.17
C HIS A 117 18.71 -14.12 -1.24
N GLU A 118 17.84 -13.62 -2.11
CA GLU A 118 18.24 -12.81 -3.26
C GLU A 118 17.94 -11.31 -3.04
N GLY A 119 16.93 -10.99 -2.20
CA GLY A 119 16.53 -9.62 -1.93
C GLY A 119 15.60 -9.06 -3.00
N TYR A 120 15.58 -7.72 -3.12
CA TYR A 120 14.77 -6.99 -4.08
C TYR A 120 15.55 -6.68 -5.35
N GLY A 121 14.85 -6.73 -6.49
CA GLY A 121 15.35 -6.31 -7.79
C GLY A 121 16.09 -7.40 -8.55
N LEU A 122 16.75 -7.00 -9.64
CA LEU A 122 17.56 -7.91 -10.46
C LEU A 122 18.79 -8.38 -9.69
N ASN A 123 19.22 -9.61 -9.97
CA ASN A 123 20.48 -10.13 -9.43
C ASN A 123 21.27 -10.91 -10.49
N GLU A 124 22.60 -10.93 -10.36
CA GLU A 124 23.50 -11.54 -11.34
C GLU A 124 23.26 -13.03 -11.54
N ASN A 125 22.93 -13.77 -10.48
CA ASN A 125 22.72 -15.23 -10.57
C ASN A 125 21.48 -15.53 -11.43
N ALA A 126 20.40 -14.80 -11.20
CA ALA A 126 19.19 -14.91 -12.01
C ALA A 126 19.45 -14.59 -13.50
N ILE A 127 20.22 -13.53 -13.79
CA ILE A 127 20.58 -13.18 -15.16
C ILE A 127 21.38 -14.31 -15.84
N ARG A 128 22.31 -14.93 -15.11
CA ARG A 128 23.07 -16.09 -15.63
C ARG A 128 22.16 -17.30 -15.88
N GLU A 129 21.24 -17.61 -14.96
CA GLU A 129 20.27 -18.69 -15.14
C GLU A 129 19.40 -18.47 -16.38
N ILE A 130 18.92 -17.24 -16.58
CA ILE A 130 18.12 -16.84 -17.76
C ILE A 130 18.96 -16.98 -19.04
N ALA A 131 20.25 -16.60 -19.01
CA ALA A 131 21.15 -16.75 -20.15
C ALA A 131 21.40 -18.21 -20.52
N ASP A 132 21.63 -19.08 -19.52
CA ASP A 132 21.87 -20.53 -19.73
C ASP A 132 20.67 -21.21 -20.40
N THR A 133 19.46 -20.68 -20.19
CA THR A 133 18.23 -21.18 -20.80
C THR A 133 17.92 -20.57 -22.18
N LYS A 134 18.85 -19.76 -22.73
CA LYS A 134 18.80 -19.18 -24.09
C LYS A 134 17.63 -18.22 -24.34
N HIS A 135 17.24 -17.47 -23.34
CA HIS A 135 16.32 -16.36 -23.53
C HIS A 135 17.02 -15.23 -24.32
N THR A 136 16.26 -14.51 -25.13
CA THR A 136 16.76 -13.41 -25.96
C THR A 136 16.23 -12.06 -25.52
N LEU A 137 15.20 -12.05 -24.66
CA LEU A 137 14.58 -10.85 -24.11
C LEU A 137 14.22 -11.11 -22.65
N ILE A 138 14.52 -10.13 -21.80
CA ILE A 138 13.98 -10.00 -20.45
C ILE A 138 13.01 -8.81 -20.44
N ILE A 139 11.82 -9.01 -19.91
CA ILE A 139 10.89 -7.93 -19.61
C ILE A 139 10.77 -7.86 -18.09
N THR A 140 11.25 -6.76 -17.48
CA THR A 140 11.09 -6.59 -16.04
C THR A 140 9.74 -5.94 -15.74
N VAL A 141 9.14 -6.31 -14.64
CA VAL A 141 7.89 -5.73 -14.14
C VAL A 141 8.05 -5.44 -12.65
N ASP A 142 7.70 -4.22 -12.23
CA ASP A 142 7.80 -3.77 -10.85
C ASP A 142 9.23 -3.81 -10.27
N CYS A 143 10.21 -3.79 -11.12
CA CYS A 143 11.64 -3.71 -10.79
C CYS A 143 12.47 -3.38 -12.03
N GLY A 144 13.75 -3.12 -11.82
CA GLY A 144 14.74 -3.01 -12.90
C GLY A 144 15.26 -1.60 -13.14
N ILE A 145 14.59 -0.54 -12.71
CA ILE A 145 15.04 0.84 -12.93
C ILE A 145 16.42 1.15 -12.29
N THR A 146 16.77 0.41 -11.25
CA THR A 146 18.05 0.52 -10.55
C THR A 146 19.06 -0.57 -10.95
N GLY A 147 18.69 -1.50 -11.83
CA GLY A 147 19.44 -2.70 -12.19
C GLY A 147 20.50 -2.49 -13.27
N ASN A 148 21.29 -1.40 -13.18
CA ASN A 148 22.27 -1.03 -14.22
C ASN A 148 23.27 -2.15 -14.52
N LYS A 149 23.86 -2.77 -13.47
CA LYS A 149 24.88 -3.82 -13.62
C LYS A 149 24.31 -5.11 -14.18
N GLU A 150 23.15 -5.49 -13.71
CA GLU A 150 22.47 -6.71 -14.10
C GLU A 150 21.99 -6.64 -15.56
N ILE A 151 21.53 -5.45 -15.98
CA ILE A 151 21.11 -5.21 -17.37
C ILE A 151 22.33 -5.17 -18.31
N GLU A 152 23.45 -4.57 -17.87
CA GLU A 152 24.71 -4.64 -18.62
C GLU A 152 25.20 -6.09 -18.74
N LEU A 153 25.08 -6.88 -17.68
CA LEU A 153 25.39 -8.32 -17.70
C LEU A 153 24.49 -9.06 -18.69
N ALA A 154 23.16 -8.83 -18.69
CA ALA A 154 22.22 -9.43 -19.65
C ALA A 154 22.63 -9.08 -21.09
N LYS A 155 22.95 -7.81 -21.35
CA LYS A 155 23.44 -7.34 -22.65
C LYS A 155 24.73 -8.04 -23.09
N SER A 156 25.64 -8.33 -22.16
CA SER A 156 26.88 -9.07 -22.46
C SER A 156 26.64 -10.51 -22.91
N PHE A 157 25.51 -11.10 -22.53
CA PHE A 157 25.03 -12.40 -23.00
C PHE A 157 24.20 -12.31 -24.28
N GLY A 158 24.02 -11.11 -24.87
CA GLY A 158 23.19 -10.91 -26.05
C GLY A 158 21.69 -10.91 -25.76
N ILE A 159 21.29 -10.69 -24.51
CA ILE A 159 19.89 -10.60 -24.09
C ILE A 159 19.47 -9.15 -24.06
N ASP A 160 18.43 -8.80 -24.80
CA ASP A 160 17.78 -7.49 -24.73
C ASP A 160 16.98 -7.37 -23.42
N THR A 161 16.85 -6.14 -22.90
CA THR A 161 16.01 -5.88 -21.73
C THR A 161 15.02 -4.76 -22.03
N VAL A 162 13.77 -4.98 -21.67
CA VAL A 162 12.71 -3.96 -21.58
C VAL A 162 12.33 -3.82 -20.11
N VAL A 163 12.57 -2.65 -19.55
CA VAL A 163 12.23 -2.33 -18.16
C VAL A 163 10.85 -1.72 -18.10
N THR A 164 9.95 -2.28 -17.26
CA THR A 164 8.73 -1.58 -16.81
C THR A 164 8.75 -1.49 -15.30
N ASP A 165 8.78 -0.27 -14.78
CA ASP A 165 8.94 -0.01 -13.35
C ASP A 165 8.18 1.26 -12.95
N HIS A 166 8.09 1.52 -11.65
CA HIS A 166 7.47 2.71 -11.07
C HIS A 166 8.27 3.27 -9.89
N HIS A 167 9.42 2.69 -9.58
CA HIS A 167 10.32 3.15 -8.52
C HIS A 167 11.11 4.39 -8.94
N GLU A 168 11.68 5.09 -7.95
CA GLU A 168 12.50 6.27 -8.23
C GLU A 168 13.75 5.88 -9.03
N PRO A 169 13.98 6.48 -10.22
CA PRO A 169 15.17 6.19 -11.00
C PRO A 169 16.42 6.76 -10.32
N THR A 170 17.55 6.08 -10.53
CA THR A 170 18.87 6.61 -10.17
C THR A 170 19.28 7.74 -11.11
N GLU A 171 20.42 8.39 -10.84
CA GLU A 171 20.94 9.45 -11.74
C GLU A 171 21.17 8.96 -13.17
N THR A 172 21.56 7.69 -13.30
CA THR A 172 21.82 7.04 -14.59
C THR A 172 20.79 5.93 -14.82
N LEU A 173 20.06 6.00 -15.91
CA LEU A 173 19.15 4.93 -16.31
C LEU A 173 19.93 3.71 -16.80
N PRO A 174 19.38 2.49 -16.64
CA PRO A 174 19.99 1.27 -17.19
C PRO A 174 20.04 1.31 -18.72
N ASP A 175 21.12 0.75 -19.29
CA ASP A 175 21.32 0.64 -20.75
C ASP A 175 20.48 -0.51 -21.35
N ALA A 176 19.17 -0.39 -21.19
CA ALA A 176 18.16 -1.30 -21.75
C ALA A 176 17.66 -0.82 -23.12
N VAL A 177 17.01 -1.70 -23.89
CA VAL A 177 16.34 -1.33 -25.15
C VAL A 177 15.29 -0.27 -24.91
N ALA A 178 14.54 -0.41 -23.81
CA ALA A 178 13.55 0.55 -23.36
C ALA A 178 13.45 0.56 -21.85
N VAL A 179 13.19 1.74 -21.29
CA VAL A 179 12.95 1.94 -19.86
C VAL A 179 11.63 2.70 -19.70
N VAL A 180 10.57 1.97 -19.43
CA VAL A 180 9.22 2.52 -19.26
C VAL A 180 8.97 2.76 -17.77
N ASP A 181 9.02 4.03 -17.38
CA ASP A 181 8.78 4.44 -16.00
C ASP A 181 8.22 5.87 -15.96
N CYS A 182 7.10 6.04 -15.26
CA CYS A 182 6.42 7.33 -15.15
C CYS A 182 7.13 8.34 -14.22
N LYS A 183 8.15 7.93 -13.44
CA LYS A 183 8.93 8.80 -12.56
C LYS A 183 10.22 9.32 -13.19
N ARG A 184 10.51 8.95 -14.41
CA ARG A 184 11.69 9.48 -15.14
C ARG A 184 11.60 11.01 -15.30
N LYS A 185 12.74 11.67 -15.23
CA LYS A 185 12.85 13.15 -15.37
C LYS A 185 12.36 13.68 -16.73
N ASP A 186 12.45 12.88 -17.79
CA ASP A 186 11.99 13.20 -19.14
C ASP A 186 10.55 12.75 -19.42
N ASN A 187 9.83 12.31 -18.39
CA ASN A 187 8.47 11.83 -18.50
C ASN A 187 7.50 12.93 -18.96
N LYS A 188 6.63 12.60 -19.90
CA LYS A 188 5.52 13.45 -20.39
C LYS A 188 4.15 12.85 -20.10
N TYR A 189 4.13 11.67 -19.49
CA TYR A 189 2.89 11.02 -19.07
C TYR A 189 2.21 11.84 -17.98
N PRO A 190 0.90 12.11 -18.07
CA PRO A 190 0.23 13.04 -17.17
C PRO A 190 0.26 12.64 -15.69
N PHE A 191 0.39 11.33 -15.42
CA PHE A 191 0.33 10.78 -14.08
C PHE A 191 1.59 9.97 -13.74
N ASN A 192 2.27 10.30 -12.66
CA ASN A 192 3.53 9.66 -12.24
C ASN A 192 3.36 8.69 -11.06
N GLY A 193 2.12 8.43 -10.64
CA GLY A 193 1.81 7.64 -9.45
C GLY A 193 1.36 6.20 -9.73
N LEU A 194 1.59 5.64 -10.92
CA LEU A 194 1.24 4.26 -11.23
C LEU A 194 1.98 3.28 -10.30
N ALA A 195 1.33 2.15 -9.97
CA ALA A 195 1.99 0.97 -9.43
C ALA A 195 2.74 0.20 -10.55
N GLY A 196 3.59 -0.75 -10.20
CA GLY A 196 4.30 -1.59 -11.16
C GLY A 196 3.34 -2.34 -12.09
N VAL A 197 2.25 -2.90 -11.55
CA VAL A 197 1.20 -3.53 -12.37
C VAL A 197 0.48 -2.52 -13.26
N GLY A 198 0.40 -1.26 -12.85
CA GLY A 198 -0.10 -0.16 -13.69
C GLY A 198 0.80 0.04 -14.91
N ALA A 199 2.13 0.09 -14.72
CA ALA A 199 3.09 0.19 -15.81
C ALA A 199 3.03 -1.02 -16.75
N ALA A 200 2.96 -2.24 -16.21
CA ALA A 200 2.78 -3.47 -16.99
C ALA A 200 1.45 -3.46 -17.77
N PHE A 201 0.37 -2.97 -17.17
CA PHE A 201 -0.92 -2.80 -17.83
C PHE A 201 -0.84 -1.79 -18.98
N LYS A 202 -0.13 -0.68 -18.82
CA LYS A 202 0.09 0.30 -19.90
C LYS A 202 0.87 -0.31 -21.06
N LEU A 203 1.85 -1.18 -20.78
CA LEU A 203 2.54 -1.93 -21.83
C LEU A 203 1.57 -2.84 -22.59
N THR A 204 0.68 -3.58 -21.91
CA THR A 204 -0.32 -4.43 -22.56
C THR A 204 -1.32 -3.61 -23.39
N GLN A 205 -1.71 -2.43 -22.90
CA GLN A 205 -2.56 -1.49 -23.65
C GLN A 205 -1.85 -1.02 -24.94
N ALA A 206 -0.60 -0.59 -24.83
CA ALA A 206 0.18 -0.10 -25.97
C ALA A 206 0.40 -1.18 -27.04
N ILE A 207 0.74 -2.41 -26.60
CA ILE A 207 0.86 -3.56 -27.53
C ILE A 207 -0.47 -3.85 -28.21
N SER A 208 -1.59 -3.80 -27.46
CA SER A 208 -2.92 -4.02 -28.05
C SER A 208 -3.26 -2.97 -29.11
N MET A 209 -2.94 -1.69 -28.85
CA MET A 209 -3.13 -0.62 -29.82
C MET A 209 -2.27 -0.83 -31.09
N ARG A 210 -0.99 -1.22 -30.93
CA ARG A 210 -0.09 -1.51 -32.05
C ARG A 210 -0.57 -2.68 -32.91
N LEU A 211 -1.08 -3.74 -32.29
CA LEU A 211 -1.57 -4.93 -32.97
C LEU A 211 -3.02 -4.79 -33.48
N GLY A 212 -3.70 -3.67 -33.22
CA GLY A 212 -5.10 -3.46 -33.59
C GLY A 212 -6.06 -4.42 -32.86
N VAL A 213 -5.71 -4.85 -31.64
CA VAL A 213 -6.52 -5.75 -30.83
C VAL A 213 -7.55 -4.93 -30.04
N ARG A 214 -8.74 -5.51 -29.84
CA ARG A 214 -9.82 -4.84 -29.11
C ARG A 214 -9.43 -4.55 -27.65
N GLU A 215 -9.96 -3.45 -27.11
CA GLU A 215 -9.63 -3.01 -25.75
C GLU A 215 -10.03 -4.04 -24.65
N GLU A 216 -11.05 -4.85 -24.89
CA GLU A 216 -11.46 -5.91 -23.95
C GLU A 216 -10.34 -6.92 -23.67
N GLU A 217 -9.41 -7.09 -24.60
CA GLU A 217 -8.31 -8.06 -24.48
C GLU A 217 -7.25 -7.67 -23.44
N TYR A 218 -7.14 -6.39 -23.08
CA TYR A 218 -6.30 -5.96 -21.97
C TYR A 218 -7.14 -5.52 -20.76
N LEU A 219 -8.33 -4.94 -20.97
CA LEU A 219 -9.20 -4.50 -19.88
C LEU A 219 -9.71 -5.65 -18.99
N LYS A 220 -9.77 -6.87 -19.50
CA LYS A 220 -10.18 -8.05 -18.73
C LYS A 220 -9.27 -8.36 -17.55
N TYR A 221 -8.02 -7.86 -17.56
CA TYR A 221 -7.06 -8.03 -16.48
C TYR A 221 -7.15 -6.96 -15.39
N LEU A 222 -8.07 -5.99 -15.51
CA LEU A 222 -8.24 -4.93 -14.52
C LEU A 222 -8.56 -5.45 -13.11
N ASP A 223 -9.06 -6.67 -12.96
CA ASP A 223 -9.21 -7.31 -11.66
C ASP A 223 -7.85 -7.51 -10.96
N LEU A 224 -6.88 -8.11 -11.63
CA LEU A 224 -5.52 -8.30 -11.10
C LEU A 224 -4.76 -6.96 -11.01
N VAL A 225 -4.91 -6.08 -11.99
CA VAL A 225 -4.29 -4.74 -11.96
C VAL A 225 -4.80 -3.93 -10.76
N CYS A 226 -6.08 -4.00 -10.46
CA CYS A 226 -6.68 -3.39 -9.27
C CYS A 226 -6.11 -3.97 -7.97
N VAL A 227 -5.93 -5.30 -7.91
CA VAL A 227 -5.37 -5.97 -6.73
C VAL A 227 -3.94 -5.50 -6.47
N GLY A 228 -3.06 -5.46 -7.47
CA GLY A 228 -1.69 -4.96 -7.32
C GLY A 228 -1.67 -3.47 -6.94
N THR A 229 -2.38 -2.63 -7.69
CA THR A 229 -2.45 -1.18 -7.44
C THR A 229 -2.88 -0.82 -6.01
N ILE A 230 -3.92 -1.49 -5.48
CA ILE A 230 -4.38 -1.25 -4.10
C ILE A 230 -3.37 -1.78 -3.09
N SER A 231 -2.72 -2.90 -3.38
CA SER A 231 -1.80 -3.58 -2.46
C SER A 231 -0.46 -2.87 -2.32
N ASP A 232 0.00 -2.19 -3.36
CA ASP A 232 1.24 -1.40 -3.36
C ASP A 232 1.11 -0.05 -2.62
N ILE A 233 -0.12 0.30 -2.21
CA ILE A 233 -0.41 1.51 -1.41
C ILE A 233 -0.05 2.81 -2.17
N VAL A 234 -0.08 2.79 -3.50
CA VAL A 234 0.04 4.00 -4.32
C VAL A 234 -1.21 4.89 -4.19
N PRO A 235 -1.08 6.21 -4.46
CA PRO A 235 -2.22 7.11 -4.36
C PRO A 235 -3.38 6.71 -5.28
N LEU A 236 -4.57 6.49 -4.72
CA LEU A 236 -5.80 6.16 -5.46
C LEU A 236 -6.46 7.43 -6.04
N VAL A 237 -5.69 8.13 -6.84
CA VAL A 237 -6.09 9.33 -7.60
C VAL A 237 -5.85 9.12 -9.08
N ASP A 238 -6.39 9.99 -9.93
CA ASP A 238 -6.20 9.96 -11.38
C ASP A 238 -6.39 8.54 -11.95
N GLU A 239 -5.44 8.00 -12.69
CA GLU A 239 -5.55 6.72 -13.39
C GLU A 239 -5.58 5.52 -12.41
N ASN A 240 -4.88 5.58 -11.27
CA ASN A 240 -4.99 4.55 -10.23
C ASN A 240 -6.41 4.46 -9.66
N ARG A 241 -7.11 5.59 -9.56
CA ARG A 241 -8.50 5.60 -9.16
C ARG A 241 -9.40 4.96 -10.23
N THR A 242 -9.16 5.29 -11.49
CA THR A 242 -9.87 4.67 -12.63
C THR A 242 -9.66 3.15 -12.64
N ILE A 243 -8.39 2.70 -12.53
CA ILE A 243 -8.03 1.28 -12.39
C ILE A 243 -8.79 0.64 -11.23
N SER A 244 -8.70 1.24 -10.03
CA SER A 244 -9.27 0.67 -8.82
C SER A 244 -10.81 0.64 -8.85
N LYS A 245 -11.45 1.71 -9.32
CA LYS A 245 -12.93 1.80 -9.34
C LYS A 245 -13.55 0.87 -10.40
N LEU A 246 -12.93 0.76 -11.58
CA LEU A 246 -13.36 -0.18 -12.61
C LEU A 246 -12.96 -1.62 -12.25
N GLY A 247 -11.74 -1.79 -11.76
CA GLY A 247 -11.19 -3.09 -11.40
C GLY A 247 -11.95 -3.76 -10.26
N LEU A 248 -12.34 -3.04 -9.20
CA LEU A 248 -13.17 -3.61 -8.12
C LEU A 248 -14.51 -4.16 -8.61
N LYS A 249 -15.09 -3.61 -9.69
CA LYS A 249 -16.28 -4.19 -10.31
C LYS A 249 -15.98 -5.55 -10.93
N LEU A 250 -14.78 -5.71 -11.55
CA LEU A 250 -14.34 -6.98 -12.12
C LEU A 250 -13.89 -7.96 -11.04
N VAL A 251 -13.20 -7.53 -9.99
CA VAL A 251 -12.81 -8.38 -8.84
C VAL A 251 -14.02 -9.09 -8.24
N ARG A 252 -15.16 -8.39 -8.09
CA ARG A 252 -16.39 -8.98 -7.56
C ARG A 252 -16.98 -10.11 -8.42
N GLN A 253 -16.61 -10.20 -9.67
CA GLN A 253 -17.05 -11.19 -10.65
C GLN A 253 -15.87 -11.78 -11.43
N THR A 254 -14.70 -11.84 -10.78
CA THR A 254 -13.45 -12.25 -11.44
C THR A 254 -13.58 -13.62 -12.11
N ARG A 255 -12.93 -13.74 -13.26
CA ARG A 255 -12.78 -15.00 -13.99
C ARG A 255 -11.45 -15.69 -13.66
N ASN A 256 -10.54 -15.01 -12.96
CA ASN A 256 -9.33 -15.63 -12.45
C ASN A 256 -9.69 -16.59 -11.31
N ILE A 257 -9.48 -17.88 -11.54
CA ILE A 257 -9.89 -18.95 -10.62
C ILE A 257 -9.18 -18.79 -9.27
N GLY A 258 -7.87 -18.51 -9.28
CA GLY A 258 -7.09 -18.32 -8.06
C GLY A 258 -7.57 -17.14 -7.23
N LEU A 259 -7.79 -15.98 -7.85
CA LEU A 259 -8.30 -14.80 -7.17
C LEU A 259 -9.70 -15.07 -6.57
N LYS A 260 -10.57 -15.76 -7.32
CA LYS A 260 -11.92 -16.11 -6.85
C LYS A 260 -11.87 -17.00 -5.61
N VAL A 261 -11.10 -18.07 -5.64
CA VAL A 261 -10.95 -19.01 -4.52
C VAL A 261 -10.37 -18.30 -3.30
N LEU A 262 -9.35 -17.44 -3.51
CA LEU A 262 -8.77 -16.65 -2.44
C LEU A 262 -9.78 -15.72 -1.78
N LEU A 263 -10.58 -14.98 -2.57
CA LEU A 263 -11.63 -14.10 -2.06
C LEU A 263 -12.70 -14.85 -1.28
N ASP A 264 -13.15 -16.02 -1.80
CA ASP A 264 -14.13 -16.87 -1.13
C ASP A 264 -13.60 -17.36 0.23
N SER A 265 -12.29 -17.65 0.35
CA SER A 265 -11.66 -18.12 1.60
C SER A 265 -11.59 -17.03 2.68
N ILE A 266 -11.55 -15.76 2.28
CA ILE A 266 -11.42 -14.63 3.20
C ILE A 266 -12.76 -14.27 3.85
N GLY A 267 -13.87 -14.50 3.15
CA GLY A 267 -15.22 -14.34 3.69
C GLY A 267 -15.70 -12.89 3.90
N TYR A 268 -15.12 -11.91 3.22
CA TYR A 268 -15.61 -10.53 3.25
C TYR A 268 -16.99 -10.42 2.59
N LYS A 269 -17.94 -9.76 3.24
CA LYS A 269 -19.29 -9.53 2.69
C LYS A 269 -19.28 -8.52 1.53
N LYS A 270 -18.44 -7.51 1.61
CA LYS A 270 -18.22 -6.48 0.58
C LYS A 270 -16.79 -6.59 0.10
N ILE A 271 -16.61 -6.74 -1.20
CA ILE A 271 -15.28 -6.69 -1.82
C ILE A 271 -15.03 -5.23 -2.23
N ASP A 272 -14.20 -4.57 -1.46
CA ASP A 272 -13.75 -3.19 -1.63
C ASP A 272 -12.23 -3.10 -1.46
N SER A 273 -11.67 -1.89 -1.42
CA SER A 273 -10.23 -1.71 -1.23
C SER A 273 -9.73 -2.27 0.11
N MET A 274 -10.56 -2.27 1.16
CA MET A 274 -10.20 -2.84 2.46
C MET A 274 -10.08 -4.37 2.40
N ALA A 275 -10.99 -5.03 1.67
CA ALA A 275 -10.91 -6.48 1.45
C ALA A 275 -9.63 -6.87 0.69
N ILE A 276 -9.19 -6.04 -0.25
CA ILE A 276 -7.91 -6.26 -0.95
C ILE A 276 -6.74 -6.00 0.00
N SER A 277 -6.66 -4.82 0.62
CA SER A 277 -5.50 -4.41 1.45
C SER A 277 -5.31 -5.28 2.70
N PHE A 278 -6.39 -5.72 3.34
CA PHE A 278 -6.33 -6.47 4.61
C PHE A 278 -6.71 -7.96 4.49
N GLY A 279 -7.29 -8.35 3.36
CA GLY A 279 -7.65 -9.72 3.07
C GLY A 279 -6.69 -10.39 2.08
N VAL A 280 -6.66 -9.92 0.84
CA VAL A 280 -5.88 -10.52 -0.25
C VAL A 280 -4.39 -10.26 -0.08
N ALA A 281 -3.99 -8.99 0.01
CA ALA A 281 -2.59 -8.58 0.01
C ALA A 281 -1.74 -9.23 1.12
N PRO A 282 -2.19 -9.35 2.38
CA PRO A 282 -1.39 -9.97 3.43
C PRO A 282 -1.07 -11.46 3.17
N ARG A 283 -1.94 -12.19 2.46
CA ARG A 283 -1.74 -13.61 2.14
C ARG A 283 -0.71 -13.81 1.05
N ILE A 284 -0.81 -13.03 -0.01
CA ILE A 284 0.18 -13.04 -1.10
C ILE A 284 1.54 -12.58 -0.57
N ASN A 285 1.61 -11.45 0.15
CA ASN A 285 2.85 -10.95 0.73
C ASN A 285 3.47 -11.89 1.77
N ALA A 286 2.67 -12.71 2.46
CA ALA A 286 3.18 -13.72 3.37
C ALA A 286 4.01 -14.79 2.63
N CYS A 287 3.63 -15.18 1.41
CA CYS A 287 4.42 -16.12 0.60
C CYS A 287 5.85 -15.63 0.41
N GLY A 288 6.05 -14.41 -0.07
CA GLY A 288 7.39 -13.83 -0.24
C GLY A 288 8.16 -13.67 1.08
N ARG A 289 7.47 -13.39 2.19
CA ARG A 289 8.10 -13.27 3.52
C ARG A 289 8.53 -14.60 4.11
N MET A 290 7.85 -15.69 3.74
CA MET A 290 8.11 -17.05 4.21
C MET A 290 8.89 -17.90 3.19
N GLY A 291 9.31 -17.31 2.04
CA GLY A 291 10.13 -17.98 1.02
C GLY A 291 9.36 -18.87 0.05
N HIS A 292 8.07 -18.58 -0.17
CA HIS A 292 7.16 -19.35 -1.02
C HIS A 292 6.55 -18.52 -2.16
N GLU A 293 7.27 -17.51 -2.66
CA GLU A 293 6.78 -16.52 -3.65
C GLU A 293 6.21 -17.14 -4.93
N LYS A 294 6.71 -18.31 -5.33
CA LYS A 294 6.24 -19.03 -6.54
C LYS A 294 4.79 -19.48 -6.41
N GLU A 295 4.34 -19.88 -5.21
CA GLU A 295 2.96 -20.32 -5.00
C GLU A 295 1.96 -19.16 -5.22
N ALA A 296 2.35 -17.94 -4.88
CA ALA A 296 1.52 -16.77 -5.13
C ALA A 296 1.30 -16.52 -6.64
N LEU A 297 2.36 -16.69 -7.45
CA LEU A 297 2.28 -16.62 -8.90
C LEU A 297 1.42 -17.77 -9.47
N GLU A 298 1.67 -19.01 -9.04
CA GLU A 298 0.94 -20.20 -9.46
C GLU A 298 -0.56 -20.07 -9.19
N LEU A 299 -0.95 -19.47 -8.04
CA LEU A 299 -2.35 -19.22 -7.72
C LEU A 299 -3.07 -18.43 -8.81
N PHE A 300 -2.46 -17.35 -9.31
CA PHE A 300 -3.09 -16.52 -10.33
C PHE A 300 -2.95 -17.06 -11.75
N LEU A 301 -2.03 -18.02 -11.96
CA LEU A 301 -1.82 -18.66 -13.27
C LEU A 301 -2.61 -19.95 -13.45
N THR A 302 -3.00 -20.63 -12.38
CA THR A 302 -3.75 -21.90 -12.51
C THR A 302 -5.15 -21.71 -13.07
N ASP A 303 -5.56 -22.68 -13.90
CA ASP A 303 -6.93 -22.83 -14.38
C ASP A 303 -7.66 -24.01 -13.69
N SER A 304 -7.01 -24.65 -12.72
CA SER A 304 -7.56 -25.73 -11.90
C SER A 304 -8.09 -25.19 -10.57
N LYS A 305 -9.37 -25.46 -10.30
CA LYS A 305 -9.98 -25.06 -9.01
C LYS A 305 -9.37 -25.83 -7.84
N ASP A 306 -9.12 -27.11 -7.99
CA ASP A 306 -8.55 -27.94 -6.92
C ASP A 306 -7.14 -27.47 -6.54
N GLU A 307 -6.35 -27.07 -7.54
CA GLU A 307 -5.03 -26.50 -7.31
C GLU A 307 -5.11 -25.13 -6.65
N ALA A 308 -6.02 -24.25 -7.10
CA ALA A 308 -6.26 -22.96 -6.47
C ALA A 308 -6.69 -23.10 -5.01
N GLU A 309 -7.54 -24.08 -4.67
CA GLU A 309 -7.95 -24.38 -3.30
C GLU A 309 -6.76 -24.86 -2.45
N ARG A 310 -5.92 -25.75 -2.98
CA ARG A 310 -4.70 -26.23 -2.31
C ARG A 310 -3.74 -25.06 -2.02
N ILE A 311 -3.43 -24.26 -3.02
CA ILE A 311 -2.53 -23.11 -2.87
C ILE A 311 -3.12 -22.10 -1.89
N THR A 312 -4.40 -21.78 -2.01
CA THR A 312 -5.08 -20.84 -1.09
C THR A 312 -5.00 -21.32 0.37
N HIS A 313 -5.10 -22.61 0.61
CA HIS A 313 -4.90 -23.19 1.95
C HIS A 313 -3.49 -22.88 2.46
N ASN A 314 -2.45 -23.15 1.67
CA ASN A 314 -1.07 -22.85 2.02
C ASN A 314 -0.87 -21.36 2.31
N LEU A 315 -1.43 -20.47 1.47
CA LEU A 315 -1.32 -19.01 1.67
C LEU A 315 -1.95 -18.57 3.00
N ASN A 316 -3.05 -19.17 3.40
CA ASN A 316 -3.66 -18.91 4.70
C ASN A 316 -2.76 -19.37 5.85
N GLU A 317 -2.11 -20.53 5.74
CA GLU A 317 -1.17 -21.04 6.74
C GLU A 317 0.07 -20.13 6.85
N TYR A 318 0.70 -19.75 5.73
CA TYR A 318 1.84 -18.80 5.75
C TYR A 318 1.46 -17.45 6.35
N ASN A 319 0.28 -16.95 6.05
CA ASN A 319 -0.18 -15.70 6.64
C ASN A 319 -0.45 -15.83 8.15
N GLN A 320 -0.96 -16.98 8.62
CA GLN A 320 -1.12 -17.25 10.04
C GLN A 320 0.24 -17.34 10.73
N GLU A 321 1.17 -18.09 10.20
CA GLU A 321 2.53 -18.20 10.73
C GLU A 321 3.22 -16.82 10.81
N ARG A 322 3.13 -16.04 9.73
CA ARG A 322 3.62 -14.67 9.72
C ARG A 322 3.00 -13.82 10.85
N GLN A 323 1.68 -13.94 11.10
CA GLN A 323 0.99 -13.22 12.17
C GLN A 323 1.46 -13.66 13.57
N GLU A 324 1.72 -14.93 13.77
CA GLU A 324 2.24 -15.47 15.03
C GLU A 324 3.66 -14.96 15.32
N ILE A 325 4.52 -14.99 14.31
CA ILE A 325 5.88 -14.43 14.39
C ILE A 325 5.82 -12.92 14.68
N GLU A 326 4.98 -12.18 13.96
CA GLU A 326 4.79 -10.75 14.13
C GLU A 326 4.33 -10.41 15.57
N LYS A 327 3.33 -11.15 16.08
CA LYS A 327 2.81 -10.97 17.45
C LYS A 327 3.89 -11.24 18.50
N ARG A 328 4.69 -12.28 18.30
CA ARG A 328 5.80 -12.60 19.22
C ARG A 328 6.83 -11.47 19.24
N ILE A 329 7.33 -11.05 18.08
CA ILE A 329 8.34 -9.98 17.97
C ILE A 329 7.78 -8.67 18.56
N PHE A 330 6.53 -8.34 18.25
CA PHE A 330 5.88 -7.14 18.76
C PHE A 330 5.78 -7.12 20.29
N ASN A 331 5.39 -8.25 20.90
CA ASN A 331 5.32 -8.36 22.37
C ASN A 331 6.71 -8.24 23.01
N GLU A 332 7.74 -8.84 22.41
CA GLU A 332 9.12 -8.71 22.89
C GLU A 332 9.61 -7.25 22.79
N ALA A 333 9.37 -6.59 21.66
CA ALA A 333 9.70 -5.19 21.47
C ALA A 333 8.96 -4.27 22.46
N GLN A 334 7.66 -4.52 22.70
CA GLN A 334 6.89 -3.78 23.72
C GLN A 334 7.48 -3.96 25.12
N LYS A 335 7.86 -5.18 25.49
CA LYS A 335 8.49 -5.44 26.79
C LYS A 335 9.81 -4.69 26.95
N MET A 336 10.61 -4.57 25.88
CA MET A 336 11.83 -3.74 25.90
C MET A 336 11.50 -2.26 26.09
N MET A 337 10.36 -1.79 25.55
CA MET A 337 9.89 -0.42 25.70
C MET A 337 9.24 -0.12 27.07
N GLU A 338 9.07 -1.11 27.95
CA GLU A 338 8.64 -0.88 29.34
C GLU A 338 9.75 -0.21 30.17
N ASP A 339 11.02 -0.29 29.73
CA ASP A 339 12.13 0.41 30.37
C ASP A 339 11.92 1.95 30.26
N PRO A 340 11.84 2.68 31.39
CA PRO A 340 11.66 4.12 31.38
C PRO A 340 12.76 4.89 30.62
N GLU A 341 13.97 4.37 30.60
CA GLU A 341 15.08 5.02 29.86
C GLU A 341 14.85 4.90 28.32
N GLN A 342 14.38 3.76 27.83
CA GLN A 342 14.03 3.61 26.43
C GLN A 342 12.87 4.54 26.02
N GLN A 343 11.90 4.74 26.91
CA GLN A 343 10.76 5.62 26.64
C GLN A 343 11.15 7.10 26.52
N LYS A 344 12.23 7.54 27.16
CA LYS A 344 12.72 8.93 27.08
C LYS A 344 13.44 9.23 25.77
N LEU A 345 13.99 8.21 25.09
CA LEU A 345 14.75 8.39 23.87
C LEU A 345 13.87 8.95 22.73
N PRO A 346 14.40 9.79 21.85
CA PRO A 346 13.65 10.39 20.74
C PRO A 346 13.33 9.38 19.63
N CYS A 347 14.03 8.27 19.57
CA CYS A 347 13.86 7.20 18.60
C CYS A 347 13.90 5.82 19.28
N ILE A 348 13.61 4.77 18.52
CA ILE A 348 13.55 3.38 19.00
C ILE A 348 14.53 2.55 18.19
N VAL A 349 15.59 2.03 18.82
CA VAL A 349 16.53 1.09 18.20
C VAL A 349 16.60 -0.17 19.07
N LEU A 350 16.01 -1.26 18.56
CA LEU A 350 15.93 -2.54 19.27
C LEU A 350 16.50 -3.66 18.42
N GLY A 351 17.06 -4.67 19.08
CA GLY A 351 17.55 -5.87 18.43
C GLY A 351 17.14 -7.11 19.20
N GLY A 352 16.82 -8.19 18.51
CA GLY A 352 16.39 -9.43 19.14
C GLY A 352 16.98 -10.67 18.48
N GLU A 353 17.26 -11.68 19.31
CA GLU A 353 17.60 -13.04 18.87
C GLU A 353 16.33 -13.73 18.36
N ASN A 354 16.45 -14.55 17.32
CA ASN A 354 15.34 -15.29 16.73
C ASN A 354 14.18 -14.43 16.18
N TRP A 355 14.43 -13.14 15.94
CA TRP A 355 13.50 -12.34 15.16
C TRP A 355 13.62 -12.72 13.69
N HIS A 356 12.57 -12.53 12.92
CA HIS A 356 12.53 -12.90 11.51
C HIS A 356 12.66 -11.65 10.63
N HIS A 357 13.73 -11.54 9.84
CA HIS A 357 14.00 -10.31 9.08
C HIS A 357 12.91 -10.00 8.02
N GLY A 358 12.24 -11.01 7.45
CA GLY A 358 11.09 -10.81 6.57
C GLY A 358 9.85 -10.21 7.25
N VAL A 359 9.79 -10.23 8.61
CA VAL A 359 8.61 -9.78 9.39
C VAL A 359 8.89 -8.52 10.20
N ILE A 360 10.14 -8.26 10.60
CA ILE A 360 10.46 -7.10 11.48
C ILE A 360 10.05 -5.75 10.91
N GLY A 361 9.99 -5.58 9.58
CA GLY A 361 9.52 -4.34 8.96
C GLY A 361 8.06 -4.02 9.27
N ILE A 362 7.21 -5.05 9.43
CA ILE A 362 5.81 -4.87 9.86
C ILE A 362 5.76 -4.44 11.33
N VAL A 363 6.59 -5.08 12.17
CA VAL A 363 6.68 -4.74 13.58
C VAL A 363 7.23 -3.33 13.77
N SER A 364 8.25 -2.93 13.01
CA SER A 364 8.80 -1.56 13.02
C SER A 364 7.70 -0.54 12.71
N SER A 365 6.85 -0.77 11.69
CA SER A 365 5.70 0.10 11.40
C SER A 365 4.77 0.23 12.61
N LYS A 366 4.39 -0.88 13.24
CA LYS A 366 3.49 -0.88 14.41
C LYS A 366 4.09 -0.17 15.63
N ILE A 367 5.38 -0.35 15.88
CA ILE A 367 6.11 0.31 16.98
C ILE A 367 6.18 1.83 16.69
N THR A 368 6.53 2.22 15.46
CA THR A 368 6.55 3.63 15.05
C THR A 368 5.18 4.30 15.22
N GLU A 369 4.11 3.64 14.78
CA GLU A 369 2.75 4.15 14.93
C GLU A 369 2.32 4.27 16.40
N MET A 370 2.63 3.25 17.23
CA MET A 370 2.23 3.20 18.63
C MET A 370 2.91 4.29 19.47
N TYR A 371 4.21 4.48 19.28
CA TYR A 371 5.01 5.42 20.08
C TYR A 371 5.21 6.77 19.40
N PHE A 372 4.83 6.89 18.12
CA PHE A 372 5.08 8.05 17.27
C PHE A 372 6.54 8.50 17.32
N LYS A 373 7.44 7.54 17.10
CA LYS A 373 8.90 7.73 17.08
C LYS A 373 9.49 6.97 15.91
N PRO A 374 10.53 7.49 15.24
CA PRO A 374 11.28 6.69 14.28
C PRO A 374 11.80 5.42 14.94
N SER A 375 11.69 4.29 14.25
CA SER A 375 12.16 3.02 14.78
C SER A 375 13.07 2.27 13.81
N VAL A 376 14.08 1.59 14.34
CA VAL A 376 14.92 0.61 13.64
C VAL A 376 14.93 -0.68 14.45
N LEU A 377 14.41 -1.74 13.88
CA LEU A 377 14.41 -3.06 14.49
C LEU A 377 15.38 -3.98 13.74
N LEU A 378 16.20 -4.73 14.48
CA LEU A 378 17.24 -5.60 13.94
C LEU A 378 17.05 -7.03 14.43
N CYS A 379 17.17 -8.00 13.53
CA CYS A 379 17.32 -9.42 13.89
C CYS A 379 18.79 -9.81 13.82
N TYR A 380 19.23 -10.58 14.81
CA TYR A 380 20.59 -11.11 14.86
C TYR A 380 20.66 -12.43 14.10
N GLU A 381 21.54 -12.50 13.10
CA GLU A 381 21.81 -13.68 12.28
C GLU A 381 23.32 -13.86 12.21
N ASP A 382 23.84 -14.86 12.92
CA ASP A 382 25.27 -15.10 13.07
C ASP A 382 26.03 -13.83 13.53
N ASP A 383 26.98 -13.35 12.71
CA ASP A 383 27.78 -12.16 12.95
C ASP A 383 27.14 -10.86 12.45
N LEU A 384 25.96 -10.95 11.83
CA LEU A 384 25.23 -9.81 11.26
C LEU A 384 23.97 -9.48 12.05
N ALA A 385 23.55 -8.24 11.96
CA ALA A 385 22.23 -7.79 12.35
C ALA A 385 21.56 -7.14 11.14
N ARG A 386 20.47 -7.76 10.69
CA ARG A 386 19.66 -7.26 9.58
C ARG A 386 18.41 -6.59 10.12
N GLY A 387 18.07 -5.42 9.59
CA GLY A 387 17.00 -4.62 10.15
C GLY A 387 16.12 -3.92 9.14
N SER A 388 15.04 -3.40 9.67
CA SER A 388 14.14 -2.51 8.96
C SER A 388 13.76 -1.33 9.86
N GLY A 389 13.75 -0.13 9.28
CA GLY A 389 13.34 1.08 9.97
C GLY A 389 12.10 1.70 9.36
N ARG A 390 11.36 2.41 10.20
CA ARG A 390 10.20 3.22 9.82
C ARG A 390 10.28 4.58 10.50
N SER A 391 9.79 5.60 9.79
CA SER A 391 9.85 6.99 10.27
C SER A 391 8.50 7.60 10.56
N ILE A 392 8.55 8.79 11.12
CA ILE A 392 7.43 9.70 11.29
C ILE A 392 7.62 10.92 10.37
N PRO A 393 6.55 11.63 9.99
CA PRO A 393 6.67 12.87 9.24
C PRO A 393 7.61 13.85 9.94
N GLY A 394 8.56 14.41 9.18
CA GLY A 394 9.54 15.38 9.70
C GLY A 394 10.87 14.80 10.16
N PHE A 395 11.09 13.47 10.05
CA PHE A 395 12.39 12.86 10.27
C PHE A 395 12.78 11.99 9.07
N ASP A 396 13.92 12.30 8.45
CA ASP A 396 14.45 11.54 7.32
C ASP A 396 15.36 10.40 7.82
N LEU A 397 14.88 9.15 7.67
CA LEU A 397 15.64 7.97 8.04
C LEU A 397 16.86 7.74 7.15
N HIS A 398 16.76 8.05 5.87
CA HIS A 398 17.87 7.84 4.95
C HIS A 398 19.04 8.76 5.31
N GLU A 399 18.79 10.06 5.53
CA GLU A 399 19.80 11.00 6.00
C GLU A 399 20.40 10.57 7.35
N ALA A 400 19.57 10.09 8.29
CA ALA A 400 20.04 9.59 9.57
C ALA A 400 21.02 8.42 9.42
N LEU A 401 20.74 7.47 8.51
CA LEU A 401 21.66 6.35 8.25
C LEU A 401 22.94 6.79 7.54
N GLU A 402 22.89 7.77 6.65
CA GLU A 402 24.09 8.34 6.03
C GLU A 402 25.06 8.89 7.09
N LYS A 403 24.53 9.58 8.12
CA LYS A 403 25.34 10.08 9.24
C LYS A 403 25.95 8.95 10.07
N CYS A 404 25.24 7.82 10.22
CA CYS A 404 25.69 6.65 10.95
C CYS A 404 26.47 5.63 10.08
N SER A 405 26.81 5.97 8.84
CA SER A 405 27.35 5.04 7.83
C SER A 405 28.62 4.29 8.27
N THR A 406 29.41 4.87 9.19
CA THR A 406 30.64 4.25 9.74
C THR A 406 30.37 2.88 10.37
N TYR A 407 29.19 2.64 10.92
CA TYR A 407 28.82 1.40 11.61
C TYR A 407 27.90 0.53 10.78
N ILE A 408 27.59 0.93 9.55
CA ILE A 408 26.65 0.25 8.67
C ILE A 408 27.41 -0.46 7.55
N LYS A 409 27.14 -1.75 7.34
CA LYS A 409 27.69 -2.53 6.23
C LYS A 409 26.96 -2.23 4.92
N GLN A 410 25.63 -2.13 4.99
CA GLN A 410 24.77 -1.85 3.85
C GLN A 410 23.45 -1.25 4.33
N PHE A 411 22.94 -0.25 3.62
CA PHE A 411 21.59 0.25 3.83
C PHE A 411 20.98 0.72 2.50
N GLY A 412 19.66 0.86 2.48
CA GLY A 412 18.90 1.40 1.35
C GLY A 412 17.47 1.69 1.74
N GLY A 413 16.79 2.47 0.92
CA GLY A 413 15.42 2.89 1.15
C GLY A 413 15.25 4.40 0.98
N HIS A 414 14.20 4.92 1.59
CA HIS A 414 13.79 6.33 1.48
C HIS A 414 13.60 6.95 2.87
N SER A 415 13.21 8.23 2.91
CA SER A 415 13.02 8.98 4.16
C SER A 415 12.11 8.30 5.18
N MET A 416 11.09 7.55 4.75
CA MET A 416 10.09 6.94 5.63
C MET A 416 10.32 5.46 5.94
N ALA A 417 11.09 4.74 5.13
CA ALA A 417 11.33 3.30 5.29
C ALA A 417 12.70 2.90 4.76
N ILE A 418 13.44 2.13 5.56
CA ILE A 418 14.78 1.66 5.23
C ILE A 418 14.96 0.17 5.52
N GLY A 419 15.89 -0.44 4.78
CA GLY A 419 16.55 -1.69 5.13
C GLY A 419 18.00 -1.43 5.55
N ILE A 420 18.52 -2.18 6.50
CA ILE A 420 19.86 -1.99 7.04
C ILE A 420 20.51 -3.34 7.38
N THR A 421 21.82 -3.44 7.16
CA THR A 421 22.65 -4.53 7.64
C THR A 421 23.87 -3.97 8.34
N ILE A 422 24.13 -4.41 9.56
CA ILE A 422 25.29 -4.01 10.36
C ILE A 422 26.00 -5.27 10.88
N GLU A 423 27.26 -5.14 11.28
CA GLU A 423 27.92 -6.18 12.07
C GLU A 423 27.36 -6.16 13.51
N LYS A 424 27.09 -7.33 14.08
CA LYS A 424 26.48 -7.47 15.43
C LYS A 424 27.24 -6.69 16.49
N ASP A 425 28.56 -6.69 16.41
CA ASP A 425 29.44 -5.96 17.34
C ASP A 425 29.31 -4.44 17.24
N ASN A 426 28.83 -3.93 16.10
CA ASN A 426 28.62 -2.51 15.89
C ASN A 426 27.25 -2.01 16.40
N PHE A 427 26.35 -2.91 16.82
CA PHE A 427 24.99 -2.55 17.22
C PHE A 427 24.94 -1.43 18.27
N LYS A 428 25.75 -1.53 19.34
CA LYS A 428 25.73 -0.53 20.41
C LYS A 428 26.21 0.84 19.93
N LYS A 429 27.23 0.88 19.07
CA LYS A 429 27.80 2.12 18.51
C LYS A 429 26.82 2.77 17.54
N PHE A 430 26.24 1.96 16.64
CA PHE A 430 25.17 2.40 15.73
C PHE A 430 24.01 3.00 16.51
N LYS A 431 23.50 2.27 17.53
CA LYS A 431 22.39 2.74 18.38
C LYS A 431 22.69 4.09 19.00
N GLN A 432 23.84 4.24 19.61
CA GLN A 432 24.24 5.50 20.26
C GLN A 432 24.30 6.65 19.26
N GLU A 433 24.94 6.47 18.10
CA GLU A 433 25.08 7.54 17.09
C GLU A 433 23.73 7.93 16.48
N PHE A 434 22.85 6.93 16.25
CA PHE A 434 21.50 7.16 15.75
C PHE A 434 20.64 7.92 16.78
N GLU A 435 20.74 7.58 18.06
CA GLU A 435 20.05 8.29 19.16
C GLU A 435 20.54 9.73 19.29
N GLU A 436 21.86 9.98 19.21
CA GLU A 436 22.44 11.34 19.23
C GLU A 436 21.99 12.18 18.04
N TYR A 437 21.91 11.59 16.84
CA TYR A 437 21.40 12.28 15.66
C TYR A 437 19.90 12.62 15.82
N ALA A 438 19.11 11.68 16.28
CA ALA A 438 17.69 11.87 16.52
C ALA A 438 17.40 12.95 17.55
N GLU A 439 18.20 13.04 18.63
CA GLU A 439 18.09 14.10 19.63
C GLU A 439 18.38 15.48 19.04
N LYS A 440 19.43 15.61 18.23
CA LYS A 440 19.78 16.86 17.54
C LYS A 440 18.74 17.31 16.53
N SER A 441 17.97 16.38 15.97
CA SER A 441 16.91 16.63 14.98
C SER A 441 15.60 17.16 15.59
N ASN A 442 15.55 17.38 16.91
CA ASN A 442 14.41 17.93 17.65
C ASN A 442 13.05 17.22 17.38
N ILE A 443 13.09 15.90 17.19
CA ILE A 443 11.91 15.06 16.86
C ILE A 443 10.84 15.16 17.95
N SER A 444 11.24 15.33 19.19
CA SER A 444 10.34 15.41 20.35
C SER A 444 9.34 16.58 20.28
N SER A 445 9.60 17.56 19.40
CA SER A 445 8.69 18.68 19.14
C SER A 445 7.59 18.38 18.11
N ILE A 446 7.71 17.25 17.38
CA ILE A 446 6.76 16.88 16.34
C ILE A 446 5.51 16.30 17.00
N VAL A 447 4.36 16.94 16.78
CA VAL A 447 3.07 16.51 17.30
C VAL A 447 2.26 15.86 16.19
N PRO A 448 1.65 14.68 16.41
CA PRO A 448 0.77 14.07 15.43
C PRO A 448 -0.40 14.99 15.08
N VAL A 449 -0.69 15.14 13.78
CA VAL A 449 -1.79 15.96 13.28
C VAL A 449 -2.89 15.05 12.72
N ILE A 450 -4.13 15.31 13.13
CA ILE A 450 -5.33 14.72 12.51
C ILE A 450 -5.97 15.79 11.64
N LYS A 451 -5.95 15.58 10.34
CA LYS A 451 -6.69 16.44 9.38
C LYS A 451 -8.14 16.00 9.35
N ILE A 452 -9.03 16.93 9.62
CA ILE A 452 -10.48 16.72 9.70
C ILE A 452 -11.10 17.33 8.44
N ASP A 453 -11.93 16.55 7.76
CA ASP A 453 -12.56 17.00 6.52
C ASP A 453 -13.73 17.93 6.78
N GLU A 454 -14.51 17.67 7.83
CA GLU A 454 -15.66 18.53 8.17
C GLU A 454 -16.04 18.43 9.65
N LYS A 455 -16.52 19.55 10.19
CA LYS A 455 -17.20 19.61 11.49
C LYS A 455 -18.71 19.53 11.27
N VAL A 456 -19.34 18.52 11.84
CA VAL A 456 -20.77 18.25 11.65
C VAL A 456 -21.53 18.22 12.98
N GLN A 457 -22.83 18.52 12.92
CA GLN A 457 -23.73 18.33 14.04
C GLN A 457 -24.43 16.97 13.90
N LEU A 458 -24.58 16.23 14.99
CA LEU A 458 -25.20 14.90 14.93
C LEU A 458 -26.63 14.92 14.37
N GLN A 459 -27.37 16.00 14.64
CA GLN A 459 -28.73 16.19 14.16
C GLN A 459 -28.83 16.37 12.63
N ASP A 460 -27.80 16.89 12.00
CA ASP A 460 -27.77 17.23 10.56
C ASP A 460 -27.32 16.06 9.68
N ILE A 461 -26.86 14.96 10.30
CA ILE A 461 -26.38 13.79 9.56
C ILE A 461 -27.51 12.77 9.39
N SER A 462 -27.77 12.35 8.16
CA SER A 462 -28.70 11.30 7.80
C SER A 462 -27.99 10.04 7.29
N ILE A 463 -28.69 8.91 7.30
CA ILE A 463 -28.21 7.65 6.70
C ILE A 463 -27.92 7.86 5.20
N LYS A 464 -28.70 8.70 4.53
CA LYS A 464 -28.50 9.02 3.13
C LYS A 464 -27.14 9.69 2.90
N ASP A 465 -26.79 10.68 3.73
CA ASP A 465 -25.49 11.37 3.60
C ASP A 465 -24.33 10.40 3.72
N ILE A 466 -24.42 9.43 4.64
CA ILE A 466 -23.36 8.42 4.81
C ILE A 466 -23.32 7.45 3.63
N LYS A 467 -24.47 7.07 3.05
CA LYS A 467 -24.51 6.29 1.81
C LYS A 467 -23.92 7.04 0.63
N ASP A 468 -24.15 8.33 0.55
CA ASP A 468 -23.59 9.17 -0.52
C ASP A 468 -22.06 9.25 -0.46
N LEU A 469 -21.44 9.03 0.73
CA LEU A 469 -19.96 8.91 0.83
C LEU A 469 -19.40 7.72 0.05
N GLU A 470 -20.20 6.70 -0.27
CA GLU A 470 -19.78 5.57 -1.12
C GLU A 470 -19.41 6.01 -2.55
N LEU A 471 -19.89 7.18 -3.01
CA LEU A 471 -19.48 7.77 -4.28
C LEU A 471 -17.98 8.08 -4.32
N LEU A 472 -17.39 8.38 -3.14
CA LEU A 472 -15.98 8.69 -2.98
C LEU A 472 -15.08 7.44 -2.99
N GLU A 473 -15.64 6.23 -2.84
CA GLU A 473 -14.86 4.97 -2.93
C GLU A 473 -14.22 4.77 -4.33
N PRO A 474 -13.09 4.04 -4.40
CA PRO A 474 -12.40 3.33 -3.33
C PRO A 474 -11.53 4.24 -2.45
N PHE A 475 -11.52 3.96 -1.15
CA PHE A 475 -10.64 4.63 -0.19
C PHE A 475 -9.29 3.92 -0.10
N GLY A 476 -8.22 4.70 0.12
CA GLY A 476 -6.85 4.24 0.24
C GLY A 476 -5.88 5.41 0.35
N GLU A 477 -4.61 5.21 -0.01
CA GLU A 477 -3.66 6.31 -0.02
C GLU A 477 -4.09 7.37 -1.06
N GLY A 478 -3.84 8.66 -0.81
CA GLY A 478 -4.29 9.77 -1.65
C GLY A 478 -5.82 10.03 -1.64
N ASN A 479 -6.62 9.04 -1.22
CA ASN A 479 -8.07 9.15 -1.08
C ASN A 479 -8.55 8.51 0.23
N LYS A 480 -8.13 9.06 1.37
CA LYS A 480 -8.47 8.53 2.69
C LYS A 480 -9.96 8.66 2.99
N MET A 481 -10.48 7.72 3.80
CA MET A 481 -11.86 7.79 4.29
C MET A 481 -12.04 9.08 5.11
N PRO A 482 -13.09 9.87 4.84
CA PRO A 482 -13.28 11.16 5.48
C PRO A 482 -13.36 11.10 7.00
N LEU A 483 -12.78 12.08 7.66
CA LEU A 483 -12.80 12.26 9.10
C LEU A 483 -13.71 13.43 9.49
N PHE A 484 -14.63 13.16 10.40
CA PHE A 484 -15.60 14.11 10.89
C PHE A 484 -15.34 14.44 12.36
N GLN A 485 -15.47 15.73 12.70
CA GLN A 485 -15.51 16.17 14.08
C GLN A 485 -16.96 16.38 14.52
N ILE A 486 -17.33 15.81 15.66
CA ILE A 486 -18.59 16.10 16.36
C ILE A 486 -18.24 16.56 17.76
N SER A 487 -18.75 17.75 18.13
CA SER A 487 -18.38 18.41 19.38
C SER A 487 -19.52 18.37 20.41
N ASN A 488 -19.13 18.51 21.70
CA ASN A 488 -20.05 18.69 22.82
C ASN A 488 -21.00 17.50 23.06
N LEU A 489 -20.59 16.29 22.72
CA LEU A 489 -21.37 15.08 22.98
C LEU A 489 -21.25 14.61 24.42
N LYS A 490 -22.36 14.19 25.03
CA LYS A 490 -22.39 13.64 26.38
C LYS A 490 -22.16 12.12 26.34
N ILE A 491 -21.26 11.61 27.14
CA ILE A 491 -21.06 10.15 27.30
C ILE A 491 -22.19 9.61 28.15
N THR A 492 -23.01 8.71 27.56
CA THR A 492 -24.09 8.00 28.28
C THR A 492 -23.68 6.60 28.71
N SER A 493 -22.77 5.96 27.98
CA SER A 493 -22.10 4.73 28.40
C SER A 493 -20.71 4.65 27.79
N ILE A 494 -19.77 4.02 28.51
CA ILE A 494 -18.42 3.75 28.05
C ILE A 494 -17.96 2.43 28.65
N ARG A 495 -17.34 1.57 27.84
CA ARG A 495 -16.76 0.30 28.24
C ARG A 495 -15.68 -0.16 27.29
N THR A 496 -14.89 -1.11 27.69
CA THR A 496 -13.93 -1.78 26.83
C THR A 496 -14.48 -3.10 26.27
N LEU A 497 -13.92 -3.52 25.13
CA LEU A 497 -14.17 -4.81 24.49
C LEU A 497 -12.84 -5.54 24.28
N SER A 498 -12.91 -6.87 24.05
CA SER A 498 -11.76 -7.72 23.74
C SER A 498 -10.62 -7.53 24.75
N GLU A 499 -10.88 -7.85 26.02
CA GLU A 499 -9.92 -7.78 27.13
C GLU A 499 -9.27 -6.39 27.30
N GLY A 500 -10.04 -5.34 27.09
CA GLY A 500 -9.55 -3.97 27.26
C GLY A 500 -8.92 -3.34 26.02
N LYS A 501 -8.88 -4.05 24.89
CA LYS A 501 -8.20 -3.58 23.66
C LYS A 501 -8.96 -2.47 22.94
N HIS A 502 -10.28 -2.55 22.87
CA HIS A 502 -11.12 -1.62 22.11
C HIS A 502 -12.04 -0.84 23.02
N LEU A 503 -12.39 0.37 22.63
CA LEU A 503 -13.37 1.21 23.32
C LEU A 503 -14.73 1.08 22.64
N LYS A 504 -15.80 1.00 23.42
CA LYS A 504 -17.18 1.09 22.98
C LYS A 504 -17.87 2.15 23.82
N ALA A 505 -18.49 3.13 23.19
CA ALA A 505 -19.22 4.19 23.87
C ALA A 505 -20.56 4.48 23.18
N MET A 506 -21.52 4.96 23.95
CA MET A 506 -22.73 5.60 23.44
C MET A 506 -22.64 7.07 23.77
N LEU A 507 -22.69 7.91 22.76
CA LEU A 507 -22.63 9.35 22.87
C LEU A 507 -24.00 9.96 22.54
N GLN A 508 -24.31 11.10 23.14
CA GLN A 508 -25.61 11.77 23.00
C GLN A 508 -25.41 13.27 22.73
N ASP A 509 -26.13 13.76 21.73
CA ASP A 509 -26.35 15.19 21.47
C ASP A 509 -27.85 15.47 21.61
N GLU A 510 -28.22 16.27 22.60
CA GLU A 510 -29.63 16.54 22.94
C GLU A 510 -30.50 15.26 22.99
N ASN A 511 -31.24 14.97 21.91
CA ASN A 511 -32.16 13.83 21.82
C ASN A 511 -31.64 12.69 20.91
N LYS A 512 -30.49 12.86 20.23
CA LYS A 512 -29.95 11.87 19.30
C LYS A 512 -28.78 11.14 19.90
N TYR A 513 -28.79 9.82 19.78
CA TYR A 513 -27.73 8.95 20.25
C TYR A 513 -26.90 8.44 19.08
N ILE A 514 -25.60 8.25 19.28
CA ILE A 514 -24.72 7.65 18.31
C ILE A 514 -23.80 6.62 18.94
N ASP A 515 -23.79 5.45 18.33
CA ASP A 515 -22.91 4.37 18.71
C ASP A 515 -21.46 4.67 18.27
N THR A 516 -20.49 4.40 19.12
CA THR A 516 -19.10 4.75 18.88
C THR A 516 -18.21 3.56 19.22
N ILE A 517 -17.33 3.19 18.28
CA ILE A 517 -16.31 2.17 18.48
C ILE A 517 -14.93 2.75 18.22
N GLY A 518 -13.99 2.53 19.14
CA GLY A 518 -12.58 2.92 19.00
C GLY A 518 -11.69 1.68 19.01
N PHE A 519 -11.21 1.26 17.84
CA PHE A 519 -10.30 0.14 17.74
C PHE A 519 -8.93 0.51 18.31
N ASN A 520 -8.39 -0.36 19.19
CA ASN A 520 -7.12 -0.16 19.92
C ASN A 520 -7.09 1.08 20.83
N LEU A 521 -8.27 1.63 21.19
CA LEU A 521 -8.44 2.80 22.07
C LEU A 521 -8.99 2.43 23.45
N GLY A 522 -8.91 1.17 23.86
CA GLY A 522 -9.45 0.75 25.15
C GLY A 522 -8.76 1.43 26.35
N ASN A 523 -7.48 1.75 26.21
CA ASN A 523 -6.67 2.41 27.24
C ASN A 523 -7.21 3.79 27.65
N ILE A 524 -7.84 4.55 26.74
CA ILE A 524 -8.37 5.88 27.06
C ILE A 524 -9.70 5.82 27.80
N SER A 525 -10.34 4.65 27.93
CA SER A 525 -11.65 4.52 28.58
C SER A 525 -11.68 5.01 30.03
N SER A 526 -10.56 4.88 30.74
CA SER A 526 -10.42 5.34 32.13
C SER A 526 -10.25 6.86 32.28
N GLU A 527 -9.98 7.56 31.20
CA GLU A 527 -9.81 9.02 31.20
C GLU A 527 -11.15 9.76 31.19
N TYR A 528 -12.25 9.06 30.86
CA TYR A 528 -13.57 9.66 30.68
C TYR A 528 -14.63 9.01 31.57
N ALA A 529 -15.43 9.85 32.21
CA ALA A 529 -16.56 9.43 33.05
C ALA A 529 -17.89 9.53 32.29
N ILE A 530 -18.87 8.70 32.67
CA ILE A 530 -20.26 8.86 32.22
C ILE A 530 -20.76 10.24 32.63
N GLY A 531 -21.37 10.97 31.71
CA GLY A 531 -21.85 12.33 31.91
C GLY A 531 -20.86 13.41 31.43
N SER A 532 -19.59 13.06 31.17
CA SER A 532 -18.61 14.01 30.60
C SER A 532 -19.02 14.45 29.20
N LYS A 533 -18.71 15.70 28.87
CA LYS A 533 -18.83 16.24 27.52
C LYS A 533 -17.52 16.09 26.76
N VAL A 534 -17.60 15.56 25.56
CA VAL A 534 -16.45 15.24 24.70
C VAL A 534 -16.63 15.74 23.28
N ASP A 535 -15.52 16.08 22.67
CA ASP A 535 -15.39 16.22 21.23
C ASP A 535 -14.77 14.95 20.68
N VAL A 536 -15.25 14.47 19.55
CA VAL A 536 -14.79 13.24 18.91
C VAL A 536 -14.41 13.49 17.46
N VAL A 537 -13.41 12.74 16.98
CA VAL A 537 -13.05 12.68 15.58
C VAL A 537 -13.07 11.22 15.14
N GLY A 538 -13.75 10.93 14.04
CA GLY A 538 -13.84 9.59 13.49
C GLY A 538 -14.47 9.54 12.11
N ASN A 539 -14.46 8.34 11.53
CA ASN A 539 -15.21 8.06 10.31
C ASN A 539 -16.67 7.79 10.67
N LEU A 540 -17.58 8.18 9.80
CA LEU A 540 -19.00 7.84 9.92
C LEU A 540 -19.30 6.63 9.03
N GLU A 541 -19.92 5.62 9.62
CA GLU A 541 -20.20 4.34 8.97
C GLU A 541 -21.65 3.90 9.24
N ILE A 542 -22.20 3.08 8.36
CA ILE A 542 -23.49 2.43 8.60
C ILE A 542 -23.25 1.08 9.24
N ASN A 543 -23.78 0.91 10.45
CA ASN A 543 -23.83 -0.36 11.12
C ASN A 543 -25.21 -1.00 10.90
N SER A 544 -25.22 -2.16 10.21
CA SER A 544 -26.43 -2.94 9.95
C SER A 544 -26.53 -4.13 10.91
N TYR A 545 -27.47 -4.09 11.82
CA TYR A 545 -27.73 -5.17 12.74
C TYR A 545 -29.21 -5.59 12.71
N LYS A 546 -29.49 -6.85 12.45
CA LYS A 546 -30.86 -7.41 12.34
C LYS A 546 -31.79 -6.62 11.39
N GLY A 547 -31.25 -6.12 10.28
CA GLY A 547 -32.01 -5.36 9.28
C GLY A 547 -32.24 -3.89 9.62
N MET A 548 -31.78 -3.42 10.78
CA MET A 548 -31.79 -1.99 11.14
C MET A 548 -30.44 -1.36 10.81
N GLU A 549 -30.48 -0.23 10.12
CA GLU A 549 -29.30 0.57 9.79
C GLU A 549 -29.20 1.73 10.78
N ASN A 550 -28.04 1.89 11.41
CA ASN A 550 -27.74 3.02 12.29
C ASN A 550 -26.38 3.61 11.94
N ILE A 551 -26.24 4.92 12.13
CA ILE A 551 -24.95 5.60 11.99
C ILE A 551 -24.09 5.25 13.20
N GLN A 552 -22.83 4.91 12.96
CA GLN A 552 -21.82 4.63 13.98
C GLN A 552 -20.58 5.48 13.72
N ILE A 553 -19.89 5.91 14.78
CA ILE A 553 -18.57 6.54 14.70
C ILE A 553 -17.51 5.45 14.86
N ASN A 554 -16.60 5.33 13.89
CA ASN A 554 -15.32 4.66 14.05
C ASN A 554 -14.30 5.67 14.57
N LEU A 555 -14.14 5.71 15.89
CA LEU A 555 -13.38 6.72 16.61
C LEU A 555 -11.88 6.67 16.30
N LYS A 556 -11.29 7.82 16.03
CA LYS A 556 -9.85 7.99 15.84
C LYS A 556 -9.20 8.78 16.98
N ASP A 557 -9.97 9.67 17.59
CA ASP A 557 -9.52 10.45 18.75
C ASP A 557 -10.71 11.04 19.51
N MET A 558 -10.51 11.30 20.81
CA MET A 558 -11.51 11.90 21.69
C MET A 558 -10.81 12.80 22.71
N ARG A 559 -11.43 13.95 23.01
CA ARG A 559 -10.95 14.87 24.03
C ARG A 559 -12.12 15.47 24.81
N HIS A 560 -11.86 15.98 26.01
CA HIS A 560 -12.86 16.75 26.73
C HIS A 560 -13.24 18.00 25.92
N SER A 561 -14.55 18.31 25.86
CA SER A 561 -15.00 19.54 25.21
C SER A 561 -14.48 20.75 25.97
N ILE A 562 -13.91 21.71 25.24
CA ILE A 562 -13.53 23.00 25.78
C ILE A 562 -14.82 23.82 25.88
N SER A 563 -15.25 24.13 27.10
CA SER A 563 -16.45 24.95 27.39
C SER A 563 -16.29 26.40 26.91
#